data_132283e82fffef550af54e9352ad07c6
#
_entry.id   132283e82fffef550af54e9352ad07c6
#
_cell.length_a   1.000
_cell.length_b   1.000
_cell.length_c   1.000
_cell.angle_alpha   90.00
_cell.angle_beta   90.00
_cell.angle_gamma   90.00
#
_symmetry.space_group_name_H-M   'P 1'
#
loop_
_entity.id
_entity.type
_entity.pdbx_description
1 polymer ?
#
loop_
_entity_poly.entity_id
_entity_poly.type
_entity_poly.pdbx_seq_one_letter_code
_entity_poly.pdbx_strand_id
1 'polypeptide(L)'
;MSENVGVTKPHGGNLINRFSNIDPSGLSSISISADLANDVENIADGIFSPLEGFLSQQDFENVVEKGRLANDIPWTIPIVLDVDESTASKAKDSGSVLLKNPDGLGVAVLNVEEVFSFDKGKTVQGVYGTTDDSHPGVAKTMSMNDFLVSGKIDYITRPENIDIRKLRMTPQETRESFSKAGWKKIVAFQTRNPPHVAHEILQKTAITTRDGVFVNPLVGKKKSGDFKDEVIIKSYEAVSYTHLTLPTNREV
;
A
#
# COMPACT_ATOMS: atom_id res chain seq x y z
N MET A 1 26.92 12.88 0.76
CA MET A 1 25.54 12.49 1.12
C MET A 1 24.81 13.79 1.48
N SER A 2 24.02 14.33 0.56
CA SER A 2 23.23 15.53 0.84
C SER A 2 22.11 15.14 1.79
N GLU A 3 22.12 15.65 3.01
CA GLU A 3 20.96 15.61 3.89
C GLU A 3 19.79 16.21 3.13
N ASN A 4 18.78 15.41 2.88
CA ASN A 4 17.49 15.86 2.32
C ASN A 4 16.78 16.70 3.38
N VAL A 5 17.20 17.95 3.51
CA VAL A 5 16.63 18.92 4.43
C VAL A 5 15.27 19.35 3.87
N GLY A 6 14.21 18.59 4.14
CA GLY A 6 12.91 19.13 3.78
C GLY A 6 11.70 18.22 3.84
N VAL A 7 11.78 16.99 3.42
CA VAL A 7 10.61 16.07 3.44
C VAL A 7 10.69 15.17 4.67
N THR A 8 9.57 15.02 5.39
CA THR A 8 9.47 14.11 6.55
C THR A 8 10.02 12.72 6.21
N LYS A 9 10.78 12.12 7.14
CA LYS A 9 11.29 10.75 6.96
C LYS A 9 10.14 9.78 6.70
N PRO A 10 10.38 8.70 5.95
CA PRO A 10 9.39 7.63 5.77
C PRO A 10 8.98 7.04 7.13
N HIS A 11 7.79 6.47 7.21
CA HIS A 11 7.38 5.69 8.37
C HIS A 11 8.40 4.58 8.65
N GLY A 12 8.79 4.39 9.89
CA GLY A 12 9.88 3.48 10.26
C GLY A 12 11.30 3.94 9.90
N GLY A 13 11.48 5.14 9.32
CA GLY A 13 12.77 5.77 9.07
C GLY A 13 13.40 5.49 7.70
N ASN A 14 13.10 4.36 7.07
CA ASN A 14 13.63 3.94 5.79
C ASN A 14 12.51 3.68 4.77
N LEU A 15 12.69 4.17 3.55
CA LEU A 15 11.82 3.83 2.44
C LEU A 15 12.24 2.47 1.87
N ILE A 16 11.31 1.54 1.85
CA ILE A 16 11.52 0.20 1.31
C ILE A 16 11.38 0.23 -0.22
N ASN A 17 12.22 -0.59 -0.87
CA ASN A 17 12.10 -0.92 -2.29
C ASN A 17 12.45 -2.40 -2.44
N ARG A 18 11.51 -3.21 -2.92
CA ARG A 18 11.67 -4.66 -3.05
C ARG A 18 11.63 -5.13 -4.51
N PHE A 19 11.87 -4.25 -5.47
CA PHE A 19 12.05 -4.67 -6.87
C PHE A 19 13.32 -5.48 -7.05
N SER A 20 13.21 -6.57 -7.78
CA SER A 20 14.29 -7.54 -8.01
C SER A 20 14.21 -8.11 -9.42
N ASN A 21 15.35 -8.58 -9.93
CA ASN A 21 15.46 -9.26 -11.21
C ASN A 21 15.71 -10.78 -11.01
N ILE A 22 15.16 -11.36 -9.95
CA ILE A 22 15.29 -12.80 -9.67
C ILE A 22 14.52 -13.59 -10.73
N ASP A 23 15.13 -14.67 -11.22
CA ASP A 23 14.45 -15.65 -12.07
C ASP A 23 13.59 -16.59 -11.20
N PRO A 24 12.26 -16.58 -11.35
CA PRO A 24 11.37 -17.42 -10.56
C PRO A 24 11.23 -18.85 -11.11
N SER A 25 12.00 -19.23 -12.13
CA SER A 25 11.90 -20.53 -12.80
C SER A 25 12.10 -21.69 -11.81
N GLY A 26 11.21 -22.67 -11.87
CA GLY A 26 11.31 -23.87 -11.01
C GLY A 26 10.73 -23.71 -9.62
N LEU A 27 10.26 -22.50 -9.21
CA LEU A 27 9.59 -22.32 -7.93
C LEU A 27 8.17 -22.86 -7.95
N SER A 28 7.75 -23.47 -6.85
CA SER A 28 6.33 -23.72 -6.59
C SER A 28 5.57 -22.41 -6.49
N SER A 29 4.26 -22.40 -6.82
CA SER A 29 3.50 -21.15 -6.84
C SER A 29 2.29 -21.18 -5.91
N ILE A 30 1.97 -19.99 -5.37
CA ILE A 30 0.75 -19.71 -4.61
C ILE A 30 -0.04 -18.66 -5.39
N SER A 31 -1.31 -18.97 -5.68
CA SER A 31 -2.24 -17.98 -6.26
C SER A 31 -2.77 -17.07 -5.16
N ILE A 32 -2.68 -15.76 -5.37
CA ILE A 32 -3.13 -14.75 -4.43
C ILE A 32 -4.29 -13.94 -5.01
N SER A 33 -5.10 -13.35 -4.15
CA SER A 33 -6.20 -12.47 -4.57
C SER A 33 -5.67 -11.17 -5.19
N ALA A 34 -6.54 -10.45 -5.93
CA ALA A 34 -6.21 -9.15 -6.48
C ALA A 34 -5.87 -8.12 -5.36
N ASP A 35 -6.58 -8.18 -4.24
CA ASP A 35 -6.32 -7.31 -3.09
C ASP A 35 -4.91 -7.58 -2.51
N LEU A 36 -4.55 -8.86 -2.37
CA LEU A 36 -3.23 -9.24 -1.85
C LEU A 36 -2.10 -8.95 -2.85
N ALA A 37 -2.37 -9.07 -4.16
CA ALA A 37 -1.41 -8.64 -5.19
C ALA A 37 -1.13 -7.13 -5.12
N ASN A 38 -2.15 -6.31 -4.81
CA ASN A 38 -1.95 -4.89 -4.53
C ASN A 38 -1.14 -4.65 -3.25
N ASP A 39 -1.35 -5.44 -2.19
CA ASP A 39 -0.55 -5.33 -0.96
C ASP A 39 0.92 -5.68 -1.22
N VAL A 40 1.19 -6.72 -2.02
CA VAL A 40 2.55 -7.09 -2.46
C VAL A 40 3.20 -5.94 -3.24
N GLU A 41 2.48 -5.29 -4.16
CA GLU A 41 2.97 -4.11 -4.88
C GLU A 41 3.21 -2.93 -3.93
N ASN A 42 2.32 -2.69 -2.97
CA ASN A 42 2.48 -1.63 -1.97
C ASN A 42 3.70 -1.84 -1.06
N ILE A 43 4.02 -3.09 -0.70
CA ILE A 43 5.27 -3.42 -0.01
C ILE A 43 6.46 -3.10 -0.92
N ALA A 44 6.43 -3.56 -2.17
CA ALA A 44 7.53 -3.38 -3.11
C ALA A 44 7.83 -1.92 -3.42
N ASP A 45 6.81 -1.09 -3.61
CA ASP A 45 6.92 0.34 -3.86
C ASP A 45 7.27 1.16 -2.60
N GLY A 46 7.25 0.54 -1.42
CA GLY A 46 7.53 1.19 -0.14
C GLY A 46 6.37 1.98 0.44
N ILE A 47 5.14 1.82 -0.08
CA ILE A 47 3.93 2.42 0.50
C ILE A 47 3.70 1.86 1.90
N PHE A 48 4.00 0.58 2.10
CA PHE A 48 3.92 -0.09 3.40
C PHE A 48 5.26 -0.11 4.16
N SER A 49 6.16 0.87 3.90
CA SER A 49 7.37 0.97 4.72
C SER A 49 7.02 1.06 6.21
N PRO A 50 7.70 0.34 7.10
CA PRO A 50 8.97 -0.36 6.88
C PRO A 50 8.86 -1.84 6.50
N LEU A 51 7.68 -2.36 6.13
CA LEU A 51 7.51 -3.77 5.81
C LEU A 51 8.28 -4.15 4.55
N GLU A 52 9.02 -5.26 4.62
CA GLU A 52 9.74 -5.87 3.50
C GLU A 52 9.02 -7.10 2.92
N GLY A 53 7.91 -7.51 3.55
CA GLY A 53 7.12 -8.67 3.19
C GLY A 53 5.94 -8.88 4.13
N PHE A 54 5.48 -10.11 4.26
CA PHE A 54 4.41 -10.47 5.19
C PHE A 54 4.95 -10.63 6.62
N LEU A 55 4.15 -10.20 7.59
CA LEU A 55 4.55 -10.12 8.99
C LEU A 55 5.02 -11.46 9.55
N SER A 56 6.11 -11.43 10.32
CA SER A 56 6.52 -12.53 11.19
C SER A 56 5.47 -12.83 12.26
N GLN A 57 5.52 -14.00 12.87
CA GLN A 57 4.61 -14.33 13.97
C GLN A 57 4.69 -13.28 15.09
N GLN A 58 5.90 -12.87 15.45
CA GLN A 58 6.12 -11.86 16.48
C GLN A 58 5.53 -10.50 16.13
N ASP A 59 5.74 -10.01 14.89
CA ASP A 59 5.15 -8.76 14.43
C ASP A 59 3.63 -8.85 14.37
N PHE A 60 3.08 -9.96 13.87
CA PHE A 60 1.64 -10.21 13.83
C PHE A 60 1.01 -10.13 15.23
N GLU A 61 1.55 -10.86 16.20
CA GLU A 61 1.06 -10.86 17.57
C GLU A 61 1.13 -9.47 18.22
N ASN A 62 2.24 -8.74 18.04
CA ASN A 62 2.39 -7.38 18.54
C ASN A 62 1.42 -6.39 17.87
N VAL A 63 1.18 -6.52 16.57
CA VAL A 63 0.19 -5.69 15.85
C VAL A 63 -1.20 -5.93 16.42
N VAL A 64 -1.60 -7.20 16.60
CA VAL A 64 -2.92 -7.55 17.16
C VAL A 64 -3.08 -7.07 18.61
N GLU A 65 -2.05 -7.18 19.44
CA GLU A 65 -2.14 -6.86 20.87
C GLU A 65 -1.88 -5.39 21.19
N LYS A 66 -1.00 -4.74 20.46
CA LYS A 66 -0.47 -3.41 20.81
C LYS A 66 -0.61 -2.36 19.69
N GLY A 67 -0.99 -2.77 18.47
CA GLY A 67 -1.00 -1.88 17.31
C GLY A 67 0.40 -1.42 16.89
N ARG A 68 1.43 -2.26 17.10
CA ARG A 68 2.84 -1.96 16.82
C ARG A 68 3.59 -3.18 16.35
N LEU A 69 4.60 -2.96 15.50
CA LEU A 69 5.59 -3.99 15.15
C LEU A 69 6.48 -4.31 16.37
N ALA A 70 7.24 -5.39 16.28
CA ALA A 70 8.17 -5.81 17.35
C ALA A 70 9.24 -4.77 17.70
N ASN A 71 9.61 -3.92 16.75
CA ASN A 71 10.53 -2.79 16.92
C ASN A 71 9.87 -1.49 17.39
N ASP A 72 8.64 -1.58 17.92
CA ASP A 72 7.84 -0.48 18.49
C ASP A 72 7.35 0.57 17.46
N ILE A 73 7.45 0.30 16.17
CA ILE A 73 6.87 1.17 15.14
C ILE A 73 5.34 0.98 15.11
N PRO A 74 4.52 2.05 15.18
CA PRO A 74 3.06 1.95 15.09
C PRO A 74 2.62 1.27 13.79
N TRP A 75 1.84 0.20 13.92
CA TRP A 75 1.26 -0.54 12.80
C TRP A 75 -0.03 -1.23 13.25
N THR A 76 -1.16 -0.89 12.68
CA THR A 76 -2.46 -1.23 13.28
C THR A 76 -3.24 -2.32 12.56
N ILE A 77 -2.86 -2.67 11.33
CA ILE A 77 -3.54 -3.70 10.54
C ILE A 77 -2.50 -4.72 10.05
N PRO A 78 -2.65 -6.02 10.36
CA PRO A 78 -1.73 -7.04 9.88
C PRO A 78 -1.73 -7.16 8.35
N ILE A 79 -0.54 -7.19 7.75
CA ILE A 79 -0.34 -7.51 6.34
C ILE A 79 0.18 -8.94 6.27
N VAL A 80 -0.66 -9.87 5.86
CA VAL A 80 -0.44 -11.31 5.98
C VAL A 80 -0.86 -12.05 4.72
N LEU A 81 -0.27 -13.22 4.49
CA LEU A 81 -0.65 -14.19 3.46
C LEU A 81 -1.22 -15.42 4.16
N ASP A 82 -2.52 -15.63 4.03
CA ASP A 82 -3.19 -16.82 4.55
C ASP A 82 -3.24 -17.93 3.51
N VAL A 83 -3.05 -19.16 3.97
CA VAL A 83 -3.06 -20.37 3.14
C VAL A 83 -3.66 -21.55 3.85
N ASP A 84 -4.15 -22.55 3.09
CA ASP A 84 -4.54 -23.85 3.63
C ASP A 84 -3.32 -24.67 4.12
N GLU A 85 -3.57 -25.72 4.91
CA GLU A 85 -2.55 -26.56 5.52
C GLU A 85 -1.60 -27.20 4.49
N SER A 86 -2.13 -27.62 3.34
CA SER A 86 -1.36 -28.27 2.28
C SER A 86 -0.38 -27.31 1.63
N THR A 87 -0.83 -26.07 1.40
CA THR A 87 -0.02 -24.98 0.85
C THR A 87 1.01 -24.51 1.88
N ALA A 88 0.63 -24.41 3.15
CA ALA A 88 1.51 -24.08 4.26
C ALA A 88 2.72 -25.04 4.35
N SER A 89 2.45 -26.35 4.30
CA SER A 89 3.48 -27.39 4.32
C SER A 89 4.42 -27.26 3.11
N LYS A 90 3.87 -27.13 1.91
CA LYS A 90 4.66 -26.97 0.68
C LYS A 90 5.52 -25.69 0.70
N ALA A 91 4.97 -24.59 1.18
CA ALA A 91 5.70 -23.33 1.29
C ALA A 91 6.89 -23.45 2.24
N LYS A 92 6.68 -24.08 3.39
CA LYS A 92 7.73 -24.35 4.39
C LYS A 92 8.85 -25.22 3.82
N ASP A 93 8.50 -26.29 3.11
CA ASP A 93 9.49 -27.22 2.54
C ASP A 93 10.27 -26.60 1.37
N SER A 94 9.62 -25.72 0.60
CA SER A 94 10.24 -25.07 -0.57
C SER A 94 11.19 -23.92 -0.21
N GLY A 95 11.00 -23.26 0.94
CA GLY A 95 11.80 -22.10 1.37
C GLY A 95 11.55 -20.81 0.55
N SER A 96 11.11 -20.96 -0.71
CA SER A 96 10.72 -19.84 -1.56
C SER A 96 9.58 -20.24 -2.48
N VAL A 97 8.64 -19.34 -2.71
CA VAL A 97 7.45 -19.59 -3.55
C VAL A 97 7.16 -18.39 -4.46
N LEU A 98 6.65 -18.67 -5.65
CA LEU A 98 6.21 -17.65 -6.60
C LEU A 98 4.76 -17.24 -6.29
N LEU A 99 4.53 -15.97 -6.02
CA LEU A 99 3.18 -15.41 -5.87
C LEU A 99 2.62 -15.05 -7.26
N LYS A 100 1.45 -15.59 -7.58
CA LYS A 100 0.75 -15.33 -8.84
C LYS A 100 -0.54 -14.55 -8.59
N ASN A 101 -0.73 -13.48 -9.35
CA ASN A 101 -1.98 -12.72 -9.36
C ASN A 101 -3.14 -13.54 -9.99
N PRO A 102 -4.41 -13.06 -9.96
CA PRO A 102 -5.54 -13.79 -10.53
C PRO A 102 -5.42 -14.10 -12.04
N ASP A 103 -4.63 -13.32 -12.77
CA ASP A 103 -4.37 -13.54 -14.21
C ASP A 103 -3.30 -14.61 -14.46
N GLY A 104 -2.74 -15.20 -13.39
CA GLY A 104 -1.69 -16.21 -13.46
C GLY A 104 -0.27 -15.64 -13.65
N LEU A 105 -0.12 -14.30 -13.68
CA LEU A 105 1.17 -13.65 -13.78
C LEU A 105 1.93 -13.77 -12.44
N GLY A 106 3.18 -14.22 -12.49
CA GLY A 106 4.08 -14.19 -11.35
C GLY A 106 4.48 -12.75 -11.03
N VAL A 107 4.15 -12.27 -9.84
CA VAL A 107 4.38 -10.87 -9.43
C VAL A 107 5.53 -10.72 -8.45
N ALA A 108 5.75 -11.70 -7.58
CA ALA A 108 6.82 -11.68 -6.59
C ALA A 108 7.27 -13.08 -6.20
N VAL A 109 8.50 -13.20 -5.73
CA VAL A 109 8.99 -14.36 -4.98
C VAL A 109 8.87 -14.04 -3.49
N LEU A 110 8.23 -14.90 -2.73
CA LEU A 110 8.21 -14.86 -1.27
C LEU A 110 9.30 -15.80 -0.75
N ASN A 111 10.26 -15.25 -0.02
CA ASN A 111 11.25 -16.01 0.72
C ASN A 111 10.64 -16.40 2.06
N VAL A 112 10.23 -17.65 2.20
CA VAL A 112 9.49 -18.14 3.37
C VAL A 112 10.41 -18.20 4.59
N GLU A 113 10.08 -17.43 5.62
CA GLU A 113 10.81 -17.40 6.89
C GLU A 113 10.08 -18.20 7.96
N GLU A 114 8.75 -18.04 8.05
CA GLU A 114 7.93 -18.72 9.05
C GLU A 114 6.59 -19.16 8.46
N VAL A 115 6.04 -20.22 9.03
CA VAL A 115 4.65 -20.66 8.80
C VAL A 115 4.03 -20.94 10.17
N PHE A 116 2.94 -20.29 10.49
CA PHE A 116 2.29 -20.38 11.79
C PHE A 116 0.77 -20.31 11.68
N SER A 117 0.07 -20.84 12.67
CA SER A 117 -1.39 -20.69 12.82
C SER A 117 -1.72 -19.50 13.70
N PHE A 118 -2.93 -18.96 13.56
CA PHE A 118 -3.39 -17.82 14.34
C PHE A 118 -4.84 -17.97 14.79
N ASP A 119 -5.19 -17.27 15.87
CA ASP A 119 -6.56 -17.21 16.40
C ASP A 119 -7.32 -16.04 15.74
N LYS A 120 -8.28 -16.39 14.86
CA LYS A 120 -9.11 -15.40 14.16
C LYS A 120 -9.95 -14.56 15.12
N GLY A 121 -10.52 -15.18 16.17
CA GLY A 121 -11.33 -14.49 17.17
C GLY A 121 -10.52 -13.46 17.96
N LYS A 122 -9.33 -13.85 18.44
CA LYS A 122 -8.40 -12.94 19.10
C LYS A 122 -7.95 -11.81 18.15
N THR A 123 -7.71 -12.15 16.88
CA THR A 123 -7.28 -11.20 15.86
C THR A 123 -8.34 -10.12 15.61
N VAL A 124 -9.58 -10.50 15.35
CA VAL A 124 -10.65 -9.52 15.07
C VAL A 124 -10.94 -8.64 16.28
N GLN A 125 -10.92 -9.21 17.48
CA GLN A 125 -11.11 -8.44 18.71
C GLN A 125 -9.96 -7.44 18.93
N GLY A 126 -8.71 -7.83 18.66
CA GLY A 126 -7.55 -6.96 18.83
C GLY A 126 -7.48 -5.85 17.78
N VAL A 127 -7.73 -6.19 16.50
CA VAL A 127 -7.57 -5.25 15.39
C VAL A 127 -8.78 -4.32 15.25
N TYR A 128 -10.01 -4.85 15.37
CA TYR A 128 -11.24 -4.09 15.09
C TYR A 128 -12.02 -3.72 16.35
N GLY A 129 -11.65 -4.25 17.52
CA GLY A 129 -12.36 -4.01 18.78
C GLY A 129 -13.75 -4.67 18.84
N THR A 130 -14.10 -5.51 17.89
CA THR A 130 -15.38 -6.20 17.78
C THR A 130 -15.23 -7.55 17.10
N THR A 131 -16.16 -8.47 17.41
CA THR A 131 -16.29 -9.77 16.75
C THR A 131 -17.54 -9.84 15.85
N ASP A 132 -18.25 -8.72 15.67
CA ASP A 132 -19.47 -8.64 14.86
C ASP A 132 -19.13 -8.84 13.38
N ASP A 133 -19.69 -9.86 12.75
CA ASP A 133 -19.47 -10.24 11.35
C ASP A 133 -20.09 -9.26 10.34
N SER A 134 -20.98 -8.37 10.78
CA SER A 134 -21.44 -7.25 9.97
C SER A 134 -20.33 -6.24 9.65
N HIS A 135 -19.24 -6.25 10.42
CA HIS A 135 -18.07 -5.44 10.15
C HIS A 135 -17.22 -6.08 9.03
N PRO A 136 -16.98 -5.39 7.89
CA PRO A 136 -16.31 -6.00 6.72
C PRO A 136 -14.93 -6.60 7.03
N GLY A 137 -14.16 -5.98 7.92
CA GLY A 137 -12.84 -6.47 8.33
C GLY A 137 -12.95 -7.77 9.14
N VAL A 138 -13.94 -7.87 10.02
CA VAL A 138 -14.22 -9.10 10.79
C VAL A 138 -14.61 -10.23 9.84
N ALA A 139 -15.59 -10.00 8.95
CA ALA A 139 -16.01 -10.97 7.96
C ALA A 139 -14.84 -11.46 7.10
N LYS A 140 -13.98 -10.54 6.63
CA LYS A 140 -12.77 -10.89 5.86
C LYS A 140 -11.82 -11.78 6.68
N THR A 141 -11.47 -11.38 7.90
CA THR A 141 -10.54 -12.14 8.75
C THR A 141 -11.10 -13.52 9.13
N MET A 142 -12.38 -13.61 9.44
CA MET A 142 -13.03 -14.89 9.77
C MET A 142 -13.09 -15.86 8.59
N SER A 143 -13.07 -15.35 7.35
CA SER A 143 -13.05 -16.16 6.12
C SER A 143 -11.64 -16.60 5.67
N MET A 144 -10.58 -16.10 6.29
CA MET A 144 -9.19 -16.49 5.98
C MET A 144 -8.94 -17.97 6.26
N ASN A 145 -7.91 -18.52 5.63
CA ASN A 145 -7.37 -19.84 5.98
C ASN A 145 -6.73 -19.81 7.38
N ASP A 146 -6.30 -20.99 7.88
CA ASP A 146 -5.86 -21.13 9.28
C ASP A 146 -4.35 -20.93 9.46
N PHE A 147 -3.57 -20.91 8.38
CA PHE A 147 -2.12 -20.73 8.43
C PHE A 147 -1.72 -19.42 7.75
N LEU A 148 -0.70 -18.77 8.32
CA LEU A 148 -0.06 -17.61 7.76
C LEU A 148 1.36 -17.96 7.32
N VAL A 149 1.75 -17.46 6.14
CA VAL A 149 3.11 -17.59 5.62
C VAL A 149 3.79 -16.22 5.68
N SER A 150 4.89 -16.17 6.39
CA SER A 150 5.69 -14.96 6.62
C SER A 150 6.97 -15.00 5.79
N GLY A 151 7.48 -13.82 5.50
CA GLY A 151 8.80 -13.66 4.88
C GLY A 151 8.89 -12.43 3.99
N LYS A 152 10.10 -12.15 3.53
CA LYS A 152 10.38 -11.03 2.64
C LYS A 152 9.98 -11.36 1.20
N ILE A 153 9.51 -10.35 0.48
CA ILE A 153 9.21 -10.49 -0.94
C ILE A 153 10.33 -9.93 -1.81
N ASP A 154 10.49 -10.51 -2.99
CA ASP A 154 11.24 -9.94 -4.11
C ASP A 154 10.27 -9.75 -5.28
N TYR A 155 9.92 -8.51 -5.58
CA TYR A 155 8.93 -8.15 -6.59
C TYR A 155 9.56 -8.18 -7.97
N ILE A 156 9.03 -9.00 -8.87
CA ILE A 156 9.68 -9.30 -10.15
C ILE A 156 8.95 -8.74 -11.36
N THR A 157 7.64 -8.59 -11.29
CA THR A 157 6.85 -8.17 -12.45
C THR A 157 5.70 -7.29 -12.03
N ARG A 158 5.65 -6.09 -12.59
CA ARG A 158 4.52 -5.18 -12.44
C ARG A 158 3.48 -5.48 -13.52
N PRO A 159 2.23 -5.78 -13.16
CA PRO A 159 1.17 -5.97 -14.16
C PRO A 159 1.01 -4.71 -15.01
N GLU A 160 0.93 -4.84 -16.32
CA GLU A 160 0.68 -3.72 -17.22
C GLU A 160 -0.80 -3.28 -17.12
N ASN A 161 -1.08 -2.22 -16.40
CA ASN A 161 -2.37 -1.54 -16.43
C ASN A 161 -2.14 -0.10 -16.91
N ILE A 162 -2.39 0.15 -18.19
CA ILE A 162 -1.73 1.20 -18.96
C ILE A 162 -2.19 2.61 -18.61
N ASP A 163 -3.46 2.85 -18.27
CA ASP A 163 -4.00 4.21 -18.21
C ASP A 163 -3.84 4.89 -16.84
N ILE A 164 -4.01 4.16 -15.75
CA ILE A 164 -3.93 4.70 -14.39
C ILE A 164 -2.47 4.79 -13.91
N ARG A 165 -1.59 3.91 -14.39
CA ARG A 165 -0.19 3.86 -13.95
C ARG A 165 0.64 5.08 -14.30
N LYS A 166 0.32 5.78 -15.37
CA LYS A 166 1.02 7.04 -15.73
C LYS A 166 0.86 8.13 -14.69
N LEU A 167 -0.20 8.05 -13.88
CA LEU A 167 -0.49 9.01 -12.83
C LEU A 167 -0.10 8.49 -11.44
N ARG A 168 0.21 7.19 -11.31
CA ARG A 168 0.61 6.58 -10.04
C ARG A 168 2.10 6.75 -9.83
N MET A 169 2.45 7.62 -8.90
CA MET A 169 3.83 7.80 -8.46
C MET A 169 4.12 6.92 -7.24
N THR A 170 5.32 6.35 -7.21
CA THR A 170 5.84 5.67 -6.02
C THR A 170 6.17 6.71 -4.93
N PRO A 171 6.29 6.30 -3.67
CA PRO A 171 6.77 7.18 -2.60
C PRO A 171 8.15 7.80 -2.87
N GLN A 172 9.02 7.10 -3.59
CA GLN A 172 10.32 7.64 -4.00
C GLN A 172 10.15 8.77 -5.01
N GLU A 173 9.39 8.54 -6.08
CA GLU A 173 9.15 9.53 -7.13
C GLU A 173 8.43 10.78 -6.60
N THR A 174 7.45 10.62 -5.70
CA THR A 174 6.78 11.75 -5.05
C THR A 174 7.75 12.56 -4.20
N ARG A 175 8.62 11.90 -3.41
CA ARG A 175 9.65 12.57 -2.61
C ARG A 175 10.67 13.33 -3.46
N GLU A 176 11.10 12.72 -4.56
CA GLU A 176 11.99 13.38 -5.53
C GLU A 176 11.33 14.60 -6.17
N SER A 177 10.06 14.48 -6.55
CA SER A 177 9.29 15.60 -7.12
C SER A 177 9.14 16.74 -6.13
N PHE A 178 8.82 16.46 -4.87
CA PHE A 178 8.75 17.47 -3.81
C PHE A 178 10.10 18.13 -3.56
N SER A 179 11.17 17.36 -3.55
CA SER A 179 12.53 17.88 -3.39
C SER A 179 12.94 18.77 -4.56
N LYS A 180 12.66 18.37 -5.81
CA LYS A 180 12.92 19.18 -7.01
C LYS A 180 12.14 20.51 -6.99
N ALA A 181 10.90 20.48 -6.49
CA ALA A 181 10.08 21.68 -6.32
C ALA A 181 10.51 22.56 -5.13
N GLY A 182 11.45 22.09 -4.30
CA GLY A 182 11.89 22.80 -3.08
C GLY A 182 10.85 22.77 -1.96
N TRP A 183 9.87 21.89 -2.02
CA TRP A 183 8.80 21.79 -1.03
C TRP A 183 9.26 21.10 0.25
N LYS A 184 8.96 21.71 1.39
CA LYS A 184 9.30 21.21 2.73
C LYS A 184 8.06 20.86 3.54
N LYS A 185 6.99 21.62 3.37
CA LYS A 185 5.71 21.43 4.07
C LYS A 185 4.61 21.17 3.06
N ILE A 186 4.10 19.95 3.05
CA ILE A 186 3.16 19.48 2.04
C ILE A 186 1.88 19.02 2.73
N VAL A 187 0.73 19.36 2.16
CA VAL A 187 -0.57 18.81 2.54
C VAL A 187 -0.95 17.73 1.54
N ALA A 188 -1.16 16.51 2.00
CA ALA A 188 -1.78 15.47 1.19
C ALA A 188 -3.31 15.63 1.27
N PHE A 189 -3.96 15.68 0.12
CA PHE A 189 -5.41 15.77 0.01
C PHE A 189 -5.95 14.54 -0.70
N GLN A 190 -6.56 13.63 0.06
CA GLN A 190 -7.14 12.41 -0.47
C GLN A 190 -8.66 12.52 -0.57
N THR A 191 -9.21 12.05 -1.68
CA THR A 191 -10.65 12.04 -1.92
C THR A 191 -11.02 10.98 -2.95
N ARG A 192 -12.27 10.51 -2.90
CA ARG A 192 -12.85 9.60 -3.90
C ARG A 192 -13.87 10.29 -4.83
N ASN A 193 -14.11 11.57 -4.62
CA ASN A 193 -15.11 12.35 -5.35
C ASN A 193 -14.45 13.32 -6.34
N PRO A 194 -15.12 13.71 -7.41
CA PRO A 194 -14.72 14.85 -8.22
C PRO A 194 -14.59 16.12 -7.37
N PRO A 195 -13.75 17.08 -7.76
CA PRO A 195 -13.62 18.33 -7.04
C PRO A 195 -14.93 19.12 -7.04
N HIS A 196 -15.19 19.79 -5.94
CA HIS A 196 -16.28 20.76 -5.78
C HIS A 196 -15.79 21.93 -4.92
N VAL A 197 -16.61 22.99 -4.80
CA VAL A 197 -16.23 24.26 -4.14
C VAL A 197 -15.59 24.05 -2.77
N ALA A 198 -16.09 23.13 -1.94
CA ALA A 198 -15.49 22.88 -0.62
C ALA A 198 -14.09 22.27 -0.74
N HIS A 199 -13.84 21.36 -1.69
CA HIS A 199 -12.50 20.83 -1.96
C HIS A 199 -11.56 21.93 -2.42
N GLU A 200 -12.01 22.81 -3.31
CA GLU A 200 -11.24 23.95 -3.80
C GLU A 200 -10.85 24.91 -2.66
N ILE A 201 -11.78 25.24 -1.77
CA ILE A 201 -11.52 26.08 -0.60
C ILE A 201 -10.43 25.46 0.29
N LEU A 202 -10.55 24.15 0.61
CA LEU A 202 -9.55 23.46 1.43
C LEU A 202 -8.18 23.44 0.78
N GLN A 203 -8.11 23.15 -0.51
CA GLN A 203 -6.84 23.12 -1.25
C GLN A 203 -6.22 24.52 -1.36
N LYS A 204 -7.00 25.56 -1.66
CA LYS A 204 -6.54 26.95 -1.66
C LYS A 204 -6.02 27.39 -0.29
N THR A 205 -6.74 27.06 0.78
CA THR A 205 -6.30 27.34 2.15
C THR A 205 -4.96 26.63 2.44
N ALA A 206 -4.82 25.39 2.02
CA ALA A 206 -3.57 24.65 2.19
C ALA A 206 -2.39 25.32 1.45
N ILE A 207 -2.58 25.74 0.19
CA ILE A 207 -1.55 26.41 -0.62
C ILE A 207 -1.09 27.74 0.01
N THR A 208 -1.97 28.46 0.70
CA THR A 208 -1.59 29.73 1.36
C THR A 208 -0.69 29.53 2.58
N THR A 209 -0.67 28.34 3.15
CA THR A 209 0.03 28.03 4.43
C THR A 209 1.12 26.99 4.30
N ARG A 210 1.25 26.34 3.16
CA ARG A 210 2.19 25.25 2.87
C ARG A 210 2.86 25.48 1.52
N ASP A 211 3.95 24.75 1.30
CA ASP A 211 4.72 24.86 0.05
C ASP A 211 4.00 24.20 -1.12
N GLY A 212 3.16 23.18 -0.84
CA GLY A 212 2.42 22.50 -1.87
C GLY A 212 1.27 21.64 -1.34
N VAL A 213 0.37 21.30 -2.26
CA VAL A 213 -0.73 20.35 -2.04
C VAL A 213 -0.55 19.15 -2.95
N PHE A 214 -0.46 17.98 -2.34
CA PHE A 214 -0.42 16.69 -3.05
C PHE A 214 -1.83 16.13 -3.14
N VAL A 215 -2.45 16.24 -4.32
CA VAL A 215 -3.79 15.70 -4.56
C VAL A 215 -3.67 14.21 -4.91
N ASN A 216 -4.27 13.37 -4.08
CA ASN A 216 -4.22 11.91 -4.21
C ASN A 216 -5.65 11.34 -4.34
N PRO A 217 -6.25 11.37 -5.54
CA PRO A 217 -7.59 10.82 -5.74
C PRO A 217 -7.57 9.30 -5.66
N LEU A 218 -8.60 8.73 -5.02
CA LEU A 218 -8.78 7.28 -4.98
C LEU A 218 -9.29 6.79 -6.34
N VAL A 219 -8.50 5.92 -6.96
CA VAL A 219 -8.81 5.27 -8.23
C VAL A 219 -8.80 3.74 -8.06
N GLY A 220 -9.51 3.01 -8.94
CA GLY A 220 -9.63 1.56 -8.91
C GLY A 220 -10.96 1.08 -8.32
N LYS A 221 -10.94 0.00 -7.51
CA LYS A 221 -12.16 -0.62 -6.96
C LYS A 221 -12.92 0.34 -6.04
N LYS A 222 -14.14 0.67 -6.40
CA LYS A 222 -15.02 1.61 -5.69
C LYS A 222 -16.35 0.98 -5.32
N LYS A 223 -17.11 1.68 -4.49
CA LYS A 223 -18.48 1.30 -4.15
C LYS A 223 -19.42 1.57 -5.33
N SER A 224 -20.52 0.82 -5.39
CA SER A 224 -21.61 1.11 -6.34
C SER A 224 -22.11 2.55 -6.14
N GLY A 225 -22.22 3.30 -7.25
CA GLY A 225 -22.63 4.72 -7.24
C GLY A 225 -21.48 5.72 -7.20
N ASP A 226 -20.23 5.29 -7.02
CA ASP A 226 -19.07 6.19 -7.13
C ASP A 226 -18.81 6.58 -8.59
N PHE A 227 -18.20 7.75 -8.79
CA PHE A 227 -17.84 8.25 -10.11
C PHE A 227 -16.74 7.39 -10.74
N LYS A 228 -16.73 7.29 -12.06
CA LYS A 228 -15.67 6.61 -12.82
C LYS A 228 -14.33 7.32 -12.62
N ASP A 229 -13.24 6.56 -12.64
CA ASP A 229 -11.87 7.07 -12.43
C ASP A 229 -11.51 8.19 -13.40
N GLU A 230 -11.80 7.99 -14.70
CA GLU A 230 -11.57 9.00 -15.74
C GLU A 230 -12.24 10.34 -15.44
N VAL A 231 -13.46 10.32 -14.90
CA VAL A 231 -14.20 11.54 -14.54
C VAL A 231 -13.49 12.28 -13.42
N ILE A 232 -13.06 11.55 -12.39
CA ILE A 232 -12.35 12.13 -11.25
C ILE A 232 -11.03 12.74 -11.71
N ILE A 233 -10.22 11.97 -12.45
CA ILE A 233 -8.90 12.42 -12.93
C ILE A 233 -9.04 13.67 -13.79
N LYS A 234 -9.85 13.63 -14.85
CA LYS A 234 -10.08 14.78 -15.74
C LYS A 234 -10.61 16.01 -14.99
N SER A 235 -11.46 15.80 -13.99
CA SER A 235 -11.98 16.90 -13.18
C SER A 235 -10.88 17.56 -12.34
N TYR A 236 -9.96 16.78 -11.74
CA TYR A 236 -8.84 17.32 -11.00
C TYR A 236 -7.82 18.00 -11.89
N GLU A 237 -7.51 17.45 -13.06
CA GLU A 237 -6.65 18.09 -14.06
C GLU A 237 -7.21 19.46 -14.44
N ALA A 238 -8.49 19.53 -14.78
CA ALA A 238 -9.15 20.80 -15.15
C ALA A 238 -9.12 21.82 -14.01
N VAL A 239 -9.46 21.43 -12.77
CA VAL A 239 -9.47 22.35 -11.61
C VAL A 239 -8.07 22.77 -11.22
N SER A 240 -7.10 21.87 -11.24
CA SER A 240 -5.71 22.19 -10.90
C SER A 240 -5.15 23.25 -11.87
N TYR A 241 -5.44 23.10 -13.15
CA TYR A 241 -4.97 24.05 -14.16
C TYR A 241 -5.66 25.42 -14.09
N THR A 242 -6.97 25.46 -13.85
CA THR A 242 -7.76 26.68 -13.96
C THR A 242 -7.98 27.43 -12.65
N HIS A 243 -7.98 26.74 -11.51
CA HIS A 243 -8.40 27.29 -10.22
C HIS A 243 -7.35 27.22 -9.10
N LEU A 244 -6.41 26.27 -9.18
CA LEU A 244 -5.41 26.06 -8.12
C LEU A 244 -4.05 26.68 -8.44
N THR A 245 -3.75 27.01 -9.70
CA THR A 245 -2.57 27.78 -10.05
C THR A 245 -2.75 29.18 -9.51
N LEU A 246 -1.97 29.55 -8.51
CA LEU A 246 -1.79 30.95 -8.16
C LEU A 246 -1.25 31.68 -9.40
N PRO A 247 -1.67 32.95 -9.65
CA PRO A 247 -1.08 33.76 -10.71
C PRO A 247 0.33 34.15 -10.32
N THR A 248 1.25 33.23 -10.43
CA THR A 248 2.67 33.45 -10.30
C THR A 248 3.31 33.01 -11.60
N ASN A 249 4.07 33.91 -12.22
CA ASN A 249 4.94 33.68 -13.38
C ASN A 249 5.98 32.58 -13.06
N ARG A 250 5.54 31.36 -12.85
CA ARG A 250 6.37 30.15 -12.84
C ARG A 250 5.88 29.28 -13.97
N GLU A 251 6.46 29.48 -15.11
CA GLU A 251 6.51 28.48 -16.17
C GLU A 251 7.11 27.22 -15.55
N VAL A 252 6.40 26.11 -15.70
CA VAL A 252 6.87 24.79 -15.36
C VAL A 252 7.36 24.13 -16.65
#